data_0faf05b61ef25b3a139f66a2b12e0b07
#
_entry.id   0faf05b61ef25b3a139f66a2b12e0b07
#
_cell.length_a   1.000
_cell.length_b   1.000
_cell.length_c   1.000
_cell.angle_alpha   90.00
_cell.angle_beta   90.00
_cell.angle_gamma   90.00
#
_symmetry.space_group_name_H-M   'P 1'
#
loop_
_entity.id
_entity.type
_entity.pdbx_description
1 polymer ?
#
loop_
_entity_poly.entity_id
_entity_poly.type
_entity_poly.pdbx_seq_one_letter_code
_entity_poly.pdbx_strand_id
1 'polypeptide(L)'
;MTKMLTAAATAALTVAFATEAMATEWNVSLWGKRRAFTEHVEKLAELVSEKTNGEFTLNLSYGGLSKNTENLDGISIGAFEMAQFCAGYHADKNPSITVLELPFLGVDSLETEVELSQAVYAHPAVQEDLARWNAR
;
A
#
# COMPACT_ATOMS: atom_id res chain seq x y z
N MET A 1 70.58 -35.55 -4.48
CA MET A 1 69.35 -35.78 -3.68
C MET A 1 68.55 -34.49 -3.69
N THR A 2 67.66 -34.41 -4.62
CA THR A 2 66.87 -33.18 -4.88
C THR A 2 65.42 -33.40 -4.35
N LYS A 3 65.06 -32.67 -3.31
CA LYS A 3 63.70 -32.73 -2.77
C LYS A 3 62.79 -31.78 -3.55
N MET A 4 61.83 -32.30 -4.29
CA MET A 4 60.71 -31.55 -4.88
C MET A 4 59.68 -31.27 -3.80
N LEU A 5 59.41 -29.97 -3.53
CA LEU A 5 58.25 -29.52 -2.77
C LEU A 5 57.09 -29.28 -3.76
N THR A 6 56.06 -30.09 -3.63
CA THR A 6 54.78 -29.89 -4.31
C THR A 6 53.91 -28.95 -3.46
N ALA A 7 53.68 -27.74 -3.95
CA ALA A 7 52.72 -26.80 -3.35
C ALA A 7 51.31 -27.11 -3.89
N ALA A 8 50.42 -27.58 -3.03
CA ALA A 8 49.02 -27.75 -3.34
C ALA A 8 48.30 -26.41 -3.14
N ALA A 9 47.82 -25.79 -4.22
CA ALA A 9 46.99 -24.60 -4.18
C ALA A 9 45.54 -25.02 -3.96
N THR A 10 45.00 -24.74 -2.77
CA THR A 10 43.58 -24.95 -2.46
C THR A 10 42.79 -23.72 -2.94
N ALA A 11 42.06 -23.84 -4.04
CA ALA A 11 41.16 -22.83 -4.52
C ALA A 11 39.84 -22.91 -3.69
N ALA A 12 39.62 -21.94 -2.82
CA ALA A 12 38.34 -21.80 -2.10
C ALA A 12 37.30 -21.20 -3.04
N LEU A 13 36.31 -22.00 -3.44
CA LEU A 13 35.20 -21.59 -4.25
C LEU A 13 34.15 -20.93 -3.30
N THR A 14 34.15 -19.61 -3.21
CA THR A 14 33.10 -18.86 -2.51
C THR A 14 31.85 -18.84 -3.39
N VAL A 15 30.87 -19.68 -3.09
CA VAL A 15 29.54 -19.63 -3.68
C VAL A 15 28.78 -18.47 -3.01
N ALA A 16 28.66 -17.34 -3.70
CA ALA A 16 27.78 -16.25 -3.30
C ALA A 16 26.35 -16.71 -3.56
N PHE A 17 25.60 -17.03 -2.51
CA PHE A 17 24.14 -17.17 -2.60
C PHE A 17 23.56 -15.76 -2.78
N ALA A 18 23.23 -15.40 -4.01
CA ALA A 18 22.34 -14.29 -4.27
C ALA A 18 20.95 -14.73 -3.75
N THR A 19 20.55 -14.22 -2.59
CA THR A 19 19.13 -14.26 -2.18
C THR A 19 18.38 -13.35 -3.14
N GLU A 20 17.71 -13.94 -4.12
CA GLU A 20 16.72 -13.20 -4.90
C GLU A 20 15.66 -12.72 -3.91
N ALA A 21 15.65 -11.42 -3.64
CA ALA A 21 14.55 -10.79 -2.92
C ALA A 21 13.30 -11.00 -3.79
N MET A 22 12.36 -11.83 -3.32
CA MET A 22 11.09 -12.01 -4.03
C MET A 22 10.37 -10.68 -4.03
N ALA A 23 10.10 -10.15 -5.23
CA ALA A 23 9.31 -8.94 -5.39
C ALA A 23 7.95 -9.12 -4.70
N THR A 24 7.57 -8.15 -3.87
CA THR A 24 6.27 -8.14 -3.20
C THR A 24 5.28 -7.41 -4.08
N GLU A 25 4.14 -8.02 -4.35
CA GLU A 25 3.03 -7.38 -5.07
C GLU A 25 1.80 -7.29 -4.17
N TRP A 26 1.22 -6.10 -4.09
CA TRP A 26 -0.07 -5.87 -3.45
C TRP A 26 -1.17 -5.68 -4.48
N ASN A 27 -2.28 -6.38 -4.30
CA ASN A 27 -3.49 -6.16 -5.07
C ASN A 27 -4.26 -4.97 -4.48
N VAL A 28 -4.58 -4.01 -5.33
CA VAL A 28 -5.27 -2.77 -4.95
C VAL A 28 -6.66 -2.74 -5.55
N SER A 29 -7.68 -2.73 -4.71
CA SER A 29 -9.05 -2.57 -5.16
C SER A 29 -9.39 -1.11 -5.44
N LEU A 30 -9.61 -0.79 -6.71
CA LEU A 30 -10.14 0.48 -7.20
C LEU A 30 -11.56 0.21 -7.70
N TRP A 31 -12.57 0.71 -6.99
CA TRP A 31 -13.95 0.50 -7.41
C TRP A 31 -14.30 1.32 -8.66
N GLY A 32 -14.76 0.64 -9.68
CA GLY A 32 -15.13 1.23 -10.97
C GLY A 32 -13.96 1.36 -11.96
N LYS A 33 -14.24 2.02 -13.08
CA LYS A 33 -13.30 2.17 -14.19
C LYS A 33 -12.24 3.23 -13.90
N ARG A 34 -11.11 3.17 -14.63
CA ARG A 34 -10.08 4.21 -14.62
C ARG A 34 -10.68 5.60 -14.91
N ARG A 35 -10.34 6.59 -14.09
CA ARG A 35 -10.82 7.97 -14.17
C ARG A 35 -9.94 8.89 -13.30
N ALA A 36 -10.17 10.21 -13.33
CA ALA A 36 -9.40 11.18 -12.54
C ALA A 36 -9.31 10.83 -11.05
N PHE A 37 -10.34 10.22 -10.48
CA PHE A 37 -10.36 9.77 -9.08
C PHE A 37 -9.37 8.65 -8.78
N THR A 38 -8.83 7.93 -9.77
CA THR A 38 -7.85 6.86 -9.57
C THR A 38 -6.41 7.30 -9.80
N GLU A 39 -6.18 8.49 -10.34
CA GLU A 39 -4.85 8.94 -10.79
C GLU A 39 -3.82 9.06 -9.66
N HIS A 40 -4.25 9.44 -8.46
CA HIS A 40 -3.34 9.50 -7.32
C HIS A 40 -2.83 8.11 -6.88
N VAL A 41 -3.65 7.07 -7.01
CA VAL A 41 -3.24 5.68 -6.73
C VAL A 41 -2.34 5.16 -7.85
N GLU A 42 -2.61 5.52 -9.11
CA GLU A 42 -1.74 5.21 -10.24
C GLU A 42 -0.36 5.84 -10.06
N LYS A 43 -0.31 7.12 -9.63
CA LYS A 43 0.96 7.80 -9.35
C LYS A 43 1.68 7.19 -8.14
N LEU A 44 0.95 6.77 -7.12
CA LEU A 44 1.52 6.04 -5.99
C LEU A 44 2.17 4.73 -6.46
N ALA A 45 1.49 3.95 -7.31
CA ALA A 45 2.02 2.70 -7.84
C ALA A 45 3.32 2.90 -8.64
N GLU A 46 3.36 3.93 -9.48
CA GLU A 46 4.56 4.33 -10.22
C GLU A 46 5.72 4.65 -9.26
N LEU A 47 5.49 5.55 -8.29
CA LEU A 47 6.52 6.01 -7.35
C LEU A 47 7.03 4.90 -6.43
N VAL A 48 6.16 3.98 -6.00
CA VAL A 48 6.55 2.83 -5.18
C VAL A 48 7.46 1.90 -5.98
N SER A 49 7.06 1.56 -7.21
CA SER A 49 7.86 0.71 -8.09
C SER A 49 9.22 1.34 -8.39
N GLU A 50 9.26 2.63 -8.73
CA GLU A 50 10.52 3.35 -8.97
C GLU A 50 11.44 3.37 -7.74
N LYS A 51 10.91 3.72 -6.57
CA LYS A 51 11.70 3.84 -5.33
C LYS A 51 12.21 2.52 -4.79
N THR A 52 11.55 1.43 -5.12
CA THR A 52 11.94 0.08 -4.70
C THR A 52 12.65 -0.70 -5.81
N ASN A 53 12.95 -0.07 -6.95
CA ASN A 53 13.50 -0.74 -8.14
C ASN A 53 12.69 -1.99 -8.54
N GLY A 54 11.35 -1.94 -8.37
CA GLY A 54 10.44 -3.03 -8.67
C GLY A 54 10.36 -4.13 -7.60
N GLU A 55 11.06 -4.01 -6.48
CA GLU A 55 10.96 -4.97 -5.37
C GLU A 55 9.59 -4.95 -4.68
N PHE A 56 8.87 -3.82 -4.79
CA PHE A 56 7.51 -3.71 -4.34
C PHE A 56 6.64 -3.05 -5.41
N THR A 57 5.51 -3.68 -5.75
CA THR A 57 4.61 -3.21 -6.79
C THR A 57 3.15 -3.22 -6.33
N LEU A 58 2.33 -2.37 -6.94
CA LEU A 58 0.89 -2.29 -6.73
C LEU A 58 0.17 -2.73 -8.01
N ASN A 59 -0.57 -3.83 -7.93
CA ASN A 59 -1.42 -4.35 -9.01
C ASN A 59 -2.81 -3.71 -8.91
N LEU A 60 -3.11 -2.75 -9.79
CA LEU A 60 -4.33 -1.95 -9.74
C LEU A 60 -5.50 -2.67 -10.44
N SER A 61 -6.54 -3.01 -9.70
CA SER A 61 -7.75 -3.64 -10.21
C SER A 61 -8.92 -2.66 -10.29
N TYR A 62 -9.34 -2.33 -11.48
CA TYR A 62 -10.41 -1.37 -11.76
C TYR A 62 -11.80 -2.03 -11.73
N GLY A 63 -12.38 -2.15 -10.54
CA GLY A 63 -13.71 -2.72 -10.31
C GLY A 63 -13.78 -4.25 -10.32
N GLY A 64 -12.62 -4.93 -10.35
CA GLY A 64 -12.57 -6.39 -10.40
C GLY A 64 -12.56 -7.11 -9.05
N LEU A 65 -12.18 -6.43 -7.96
CA LEU A 65 -12.01 -7.07 -6.65
C LEU A 65 -13.17 -6.81 -5.69
N SER A 66 -13.71 -5.61 -5.65
CA SER A 66 -14.82 -5.27 -4.76
C SER A 66 -15.69 -4.15 -5.32
N LYS A 67 -16.90 -4.03 -4.80
CA LYS A 67 -17.75 -2.85 -4.99
C LYS A 67 -17.31 -1.73 -4.04
N ASN A 68 -17.83 -0.51 -4.30
CA ASN A 68 -17.54 0.68 -3.49
C ASN A 68 -17.91 0.55 -2.01
N THR A 69 -18.85 -0.32 -1.65
CA THR A 69 -19.31 -0.57 -0.27
C THR A 69 -18.66 -1.78 0.38
N GLU A 70 -17.78 -2.49 -0.32
CA GLU A 70 -17.21 -3.78 0.09
C GLU A 70 -15.69 -3.73 0.32
N ASN A 71 -15.05 -2.55 0.18
CA ASN A 71 -13.61 -2.41 0.27
C ASN A 71 -13.05 -2.83 1.64
N LEU A 72 -13.68 -2.37 2.74
CA LEU A 72 -13.24 -2.74 4.09
C LEU A 72 -13.51 -4.22 4.41
N ASP A 73 -14.60 -4.78 3.87
CA ASP A 73 -14.87 -6.22 4.03
C ASP A 73 -13.76 -7.05 3.37
N GLY A 74 -13.37 -6.68 2.14
CA GLY A 74 -12.29 -7.35 1.43
C GLY A 74 -10.93 -7.27 2.15
N ILE A 75 -10.57 -6.09 2.68
CA ILE A 75 -9.38 -5.91 3.52
C ILE A 75 -9.47 -6.78 4.77
N SER A 76 -10.62 -6.80 5.45
CA SER A 76 -10.76 -7.51 6.73
C SER A 76 -10.51 -9.01 6.61
N ILE A 77 -10.86 -9.61 5.47
CA ILE A 77 -10.66 -11.03 5.20
C ILE A 77 -9.38 -11.34 4.41
N GLY A 78 -8.58 -10.31 4.08
CA GLY A 78 -7.34 -10.47 3.32
C GLY A 78 -7.55 -10.83 1.84
N ALA A 79 -8.67 -10.43 1.23
CA ALA A 79 -8.92 -10.67 -0.19
C ALA A 79 -8.02 -9.83 -1.11
N PHE A 80 -7.54 -8.72 -0.63
CA PHE A 80 -6.56 -7.84 -1.24
C PHE A 80 -5.90 -6.98 -0.15
N GLU A 81 -4.71 -6.44 -0.46
CA GLU A 81 -3.86 -5.77 0.53
C GLU A 81 -4.17 -4.28 0.68
N MET A 82 -4.72 -3.65 -0.36
CA MET A 82 -5.01 -2.22 -0.38
C MET A 82 -6.31 -1.93 -1.12
N ALA A 83 -6.99 -0.85 -0.72
CA ALA A 83 -8.18 -0.37 -1.43
C ALA A 83 -8.26 1.15 -1.39
N GLN A 84 -8.81 1.71 -2.46
CA GLN A 84 -9.28 3.09 -2.49
C GLN A 84 -10.78 3.11 -2.15
N PHE A 85 -11.20 3.96 -1.21
CA PHE A 85 -12.60 4.11 -0.89
C PHE A 85 -12.97 5.57 -0.55
N CYS A 86 -14.26 5.88 -0.64
CA CYS A 86 -14.82 7.11 -0.08
C CYS A 86 -15.43 6.81 1.30
N ALA A 87 -15.17 7.66 2.27
CA ALA A 87 -15.60 7.45 3.65
C ALA A 87 -17.13 7.28 3.78
N GLY A 88 -17.91 8.05 3.03
CA GLY A 88 -19.38 8.00 3.07
C GLY A 88 -19.98 6.66 2.64
N TYR A 89 -19.26 5.83 1.86
CA TYR A 89 -19.73 4.48 1.54
C TYR A 89 -19.53 3.48 2.69
N HIS A 90 -18.78 3.87 3.72
CA HIS A 90 -18.44 3.04 4.87
C HIS A 90 -18.78 3.70 6.20
N ALA A 91 -19.75 4.60 6.22
CA ALA A 91 -20.15 5.35 7.42
C ALA A 91 -20.61 4.46 8.58
N ASP A 92 -21.10 3.28 8.29
CA ASP A 92 -21.48 2.26 9.27
C ASP A 92 -20.26 1.49 9.83
N LYS A 93 -19.17 1.45 9.08
CA LYS A 93 -17.95 0.69 9.42
C LYS A 93 -16.85 1.57 9.98
N ASN A 94 -16.72 2.78 9.47
CA ASN A 94 -15.75 3.78 9.90
C ASN A 94 -16.41 5.16 10.00
N PRO A 95 -17.26 5.39 11.02
CA PRO A 95 -17.98 6.65 11.16
C PRO A 95 -17.06 7.85 11.42
N SER A 96 -15.92 7.63 12.11
CA SER A 96 -15.05 8.74 12.53
C SER A 96 -14.41 9.48 11.36
N ILE A 97 -14.06 8.79 10.27
CA ILE A 97 -13.44 9.42 9.09
C ILE A 97 -14.45 10.27 8.28
N THR A 98 -15.73 10.02 8.43
CA THR A 98 -16.77 10.75 7.68
C THR A 98 -16.84 12.22 8.06
N VAL A 99 -16.18 12.65 9.13
CA VAL A 99 -16.04 14.06 9.48
C VAL A 99 -15.43 14.89 8.35
N LEU A 100 -14.57 14.30 7.53
CA LEU A 100 -13.97 14.96 6.36
C LEU A 100 -14.95 15.21 5.22
N GLU A 101 -16.10 14.58 5.23
CA GLU A 101 -17.17 14.77 4.23
C GLU A 101 -18.26 15.76 4.70
N LEU A 102 -18.11 16.32 5.90
CA LEU A 102 -19.06 17.32 6.40
C LEU A 102 -18.92 18.61 5.59
N PRO A 103 -20.05 19.26 5.25
CA PRO A 103 -20.01 20.56 4.60
C PRO A 103 -19.49 21.64 5.56
N PHE A 104 -18.94 22.71 4.98
CA PHE A 104 -18.53 23.91 5.73
C PHE A 104 -17.38 23.71 6.72
N LEU A 105 -16.43 22.84 6.43
CA LEU A 105 -15.23 22.64 7.25
C LEU A 105 -14.29 23.87 7.30
N GLY A 106 -14.58 24.93 6.54
CA GLY A 106 -13.75 26.13 6.51
C GLY A 106 -12.41 25.95 5.79
N VAL A 107 -12.29 24.91 4.97
CA VAL A 107 -11.09 24.64 4.17
C VAL A 107 -11.10 25.54 2.95
N ASP A 108 -10.09 26.40 2.84
CA ASP A 108 -9.96 27.41 1.79
C ASP A 108 -8.68 27.24 0.96
N SER A 109 -7.80 26.32 1.33
CA SER A 109 -6.57 26.02 0.61
C SER A 109 -6.26 24.51 0.63
N LEU A 110 -5.47 24.06 -0.33
CA LEU A 110 -4.99 22.68 -0.39
C LEU A 110 -4.11 22.32 0.83
N GLU A 111 -3.31 23.25 1.29
CA GLU A 111 -2.45 23.06 2.47
C GLU A 111 -3.31 22.76 3.70
N THR A 112 -4.34 23.58 3.95
CA THR A 112 -5.30 23.37 5.07
C THR A 112 -6.03 22.05 4.94
N GLU A 113 -6.42 21.64 3.72
CA GLU A 113 -7.07 20.34 3.47
C GLU A 113 -6.15 19.18 3.81
N VAL A 114 -4.88 19.25 3.40
CA VAL A 114 -3.88 18.21 3.69
C VAL A 114 -3.63 18.11 5.19
N GLU A 115 -3.41 19.23 5.87
CA GLU A 115 -3.18 19.26 7.33
C GLU A 115 -4.37 18.69 8.10
N LEU A 116 -5.59 19.11 7.76
CA LEU A 116 -6.81 18.60 8.36
C LEU A 116 -6.97 17.09 8.15
N SER A 117 -6.79 16.64 6.91
CA SER A 117 -6.90 15.23 6.57
C SER A 117 -5.87 14.38 7.33
N GLN A 118 -4.62 14.83 7.41
CA GLN A 118 -3.58 14.14 8.18
C GLN A 118 -3.92 14.07 9.67
N ALA A 119 -4.41 15.15 10.25
CA ALA A 119 -4.82 15.19 11.66
C ALA A 119 -5.99 14.23 11.95
N VAL A 120 -6.98 14.19 11.05
CA VAL A 120 -8.13 13.27 11.18
C VAL A 120 -7.69 11.81 11.01
N TYR A 121 -6.89 11.50 10.00
CA TYR A 121 -6.38 10.13 9.81
C TYR A 121 -5.53 9.64 10.98
N ALA A 122 -4.76 10.52 11.61
CA ALA A 122 -3.96 10.18 12.80
C ALA A 122 -4.79 10.11 14.10
N HIS A 123 -6.06 10.51 14.08
CA HIS A 123 -6.88 10.53 15.28
C HIS A 123 -7.19 9.12 15.78
N PRO A 124 -7.07 8.84 17.11
CA PRO A 124 -7.30 7.50 17.65
C PRO A 124 -8.64 6.87 17.27
N ALA A 125 -9.72 7.64 17.24
CA ALA A 125 -11.04 7.12 16.86
C ALA A 125 -11.08 6.58 15.42
N VAL A 126 -10.39 7.24 14.47
CA VAL A 126 -10.28 6.75 13.08
C VAL A 126 -9.46 5.48 13.02
N GLN A 127 -8.34 5.45 13.76
CA GLN A 127 -7.48 4.26 13.83
C GLN A 127 -8.18 3.06 14.46
N GLU A 128 -8.97 3.27 15.52
CA GLU A 128 -9.78 2.23 16.16
C GLU A 128 -10.88 1.70 15.23
N ASP A 129 -11.55 2.57 14.48
CA ASP A 129 -12.55 2.17 13.49
C ASP A 129 -11.92 1.31 12.40
N LEU A 130 -10.78 1.73 11.84
CA LEU A 130 -10.05 0.98 10.81
C LEU A 130 -9.54 -0.37 11.32
N ALA A 131 -9.00 -0.39 12.54
CA ALA A 131 -8.44 -1.62 13.15
C ALA A 131 -9.48 -2.73 13.29
N ARG A 132 -10.76 -2.41 13.48
CA ARG A 132 -11.86 -3.41 13.51
C ARG A 132 -12.01 -4.16 12.18
N TRP A 133 -11.53 -3.57 11.10
CA TRP A 133 -11.57 -4.13 9.75
C TRP A 133 -10.18 -4.59 9.27
N ASN A 134 -9.23 -4.77 10.19
CA ASN A 134 -7.84 -5.12 9.85
C ASN A 134 -7.18 -4.10 8.89
N ALA A 135 -7.67 -2.86 8.87
CA ALA A 135 -7.17 -1.76 8.05
C ALA A 135 -6.34 -0.77 8.89
N ARG A 136 -5.54 0.04 8.18
CA ARG A 136 -4.71 1.10 8.78
C ARG A 136 -4.31 2.14 7.74
#